data_03b8b348039f2a0b8735aa13d2022780
#
_entry.id   03b8b348039f2a0b8735aa13d2022780
#
_cell.length_a   1.000
_cell.length_b   1.000
_cell.length_c   1.000
_cell.angle_alpha   90.00
_cell.angle_beta   90.00
_cell.angle_gamma   90.00
#
_symmetry.space_group_name_H-M   'P 1'
#
loop_
_entity.id
_entity.type
_entity.pdbx_description
1 polymer ?
#
loop_
_entity_poly.entity_id
_entity_poly.type
_entity_poly.pdbx_seq_one_letter_code
_entity_poly.pdbx_strand_id
1 'polypeptide(L)'
;MTDYNDLAVFAIRKYIWQKLQDAGILNANDYYIDSLGTYLVPIIPSQQVPEFNNLLPGKTYIVYDFEVKRIPIQWWMTEELLTLAAFSQNYDVLNKIGNLFNDLFRRYDESATDVNTYIASNTNFIFHHILIDSIFSPEPFKNEGDYQAAQTMITYSYSRKTDGYGRF
;
A
#
# COMPACT_ATOMS: atom_id res chain seq x y z
N MET A 1 -1.86 -3.28 25.26
CA MET A 1 -2.90 -2.56 24.51
C MET A 1 -2.52 -2.57 23.03
N THR A 2 -3.32 -3.22 22.20
CA THR A 2 -3.04 -3.27 20.78
C THR A 2 -3.38 -1.89 20.22
N ASP A 3 -2.38 -1.17 19.79
CA ASP A 3 -2.60 0.09 19.10
C ASP A 3 -3.33 -0.22 17.78
N TYR A 4 -4.45 0.43 17.53
CA TYR A 4 -5.21 0.23 16.29
C TYR A 4 -4.40 0.54 15.02
N ASN A 5 -3.29 1.25 15.18
CA ASN A 5 -2.35 1.51 14.09
C ASN A 5 -1.35 0.39 13.85
N ASP A 6 -1.37 -0.66 14.68
CA ASP A 6 -0.44 -1.77 14.58
C ASP A 6 -0.99 -2.89 13.69
N LEU A 7 -1.29 -2.54 12.43
CA LEU A 7 -1.68 -3.48 11.37
C LEU A 7 -0.57 -3.59 10.34
N ALA A 8 -0.32 -4.81 9.87
CA ALA A 8 0.73 -5.06 8.87
C ALA A 8 0.51 -4.25 7.59
N VAL A 9 -0.75 -4.07 7.17
CA VAL A 9 -1.08 -3.28 5.99
C VAL A 9 -0.61 -1.83 6.11
N PHE A 10 -0.61 -1.25 7.31
CA PHE A 10 -0.14 0.12 7.50
C PHE A 10 1.38 0.24 7.33
N ALA A 11 2.13 -0.79 7.70
CA ALA A 11 3.57 -0.83 7.44
C ALA A 11 3.86 -0.85 5.93
N ILE A 12 3.13 -1.68 5.18
CA ILE A 12 3.25 -1.74 3.72
C ILE A 12 2.81 -0.43 3.08
N ARG A 13 1.71 0.16 3.53
CA ARG A 13 1.21 1.45 3.07
C ARG A 13 2.26 2.55 3.22
N LYS A 14 2.90 2.62 4.37
CA LYS A 14 3.97 3.57 4.66
C LYS A 14 5.17 3.37 3.76
N TYR A 15 5.56 2.12 3.54
CA TYR A 15 6.64 1.75 2.63
C TYR A 15 6.32 2.17 1.19
N ILE A 16 5.13 1.88 0.70
CA ILE A 16 4.69 2.27 -0.65
C ILE A 16 4.72 3.80 -0.81
N TRP A 17 4.19 4.51 0.17
CA TRP A 17 4.17 5.98 0.13
C TRP A 17 5.59 6.57 0.04
N GLN A 18 6.51 6.06 0.84
CA GLN A 18 7.89 6.50 0.78
C GLN A 18 8.53 6.21 -0.59
N LYS A 19 8.27 5.03 -1.15
CA LYS A 19 8.83 4.66 -2.45
C LYS A 19 8.25 5.47 -3.61
N LEU A 20 6.97 5.83 -3.55
CA LEU A 20 6.35 6.73 -4.53
C LEU A 20 6.98 8.11 -4.51
N GLN A 21 7.31 8.63 -3.34
CA GLN A 21 8.01 9.90 -3.20
C GLN A 21 9.46 9.81 -3.67
N ASP A 22 10.18 8.78 -3.27
CA ASP A 22 11.58 8.57 -3.66
C ASP A 22 11.76 8.45 -5.18
N ALA A 23 10.79 7.82 -5.84
CA ALA A 23 10.78 7.68 -7.29
C ALA A 23 10.31 8.96 -8.02
N GLY A 24 9.87 9.98 -7.30
CA GLY A 24 9.36 11.22 -7.89
C GLY A 24 8.02 11.06 -8.61
N ILE A 25 7.28 9.98 -8.35
CA ILE A 25 5.97 9.73 -8.98
C ILE A 25 4.90 10.61 -8.37
N LEU A 26 4.87 10.71 -7.05
CA LEU A 26 3.96 11.57 -6.29
C LEU A 26 4.78 12.46 -5.37
N ASN A 27 4.28 13.67 -5.15
CA ASN A 27 4.92 14.66 -4.28
C ASN A 27 4.03 14.94 -3.06
N ALA A 28 4.59 14.83 -1.86
CA ALA A 28 3.86 15.08 -0.62
C ALA A 28 3.22 16.48 -0.58
N ASN A 29 3.84 17.48 -1.19
CA ASN A 29 3.31 18.85 -1.21
C ASN A 29 1.99 18.99 -1.97
N ASP A 30 1.71 18.09 -2.93
CA ASP A 30 0.46 18.08 -3.66
C ASP A 30 -0.72 17.59 -2.81
N TYR A 31 -0.44 17.03 -1.66
CA TYR A 31 -1.43 16.46 -0.73
C TYR A 31 -1.51 17.21 0.58
N TYR A 32 -1.05 18.45 0.59
CA TYR A 32 -1.25 19.37 1.72
C TYR A 32 -2.65 19.94 1.70
N ILE A 33 -3.34 19.90 2.83
CA ILE A 33 -4.70 20.41 2.98
C ILE A 33 -4.65 21.67 3.81
N ASP A 34 -4.80 22.82 3.16
CA ASP A 34 -4.71 24.15 3.81
C ASP A 34 -5.73 24.31 4.94
N SER A 35 -6.96 23.84 4.71
CA SER A 35 -8.04 23.93 5.69
C SER A 35 -7.80 23.15 6.98
N LEU A 36 -7.00 22.09 6.91
CA LEU A 36 -6.66 21.24 8.04
C LEU A 36 -5.24 21.46 8.55
N GLY A 37 -4.40 22.16 7.80
CA GLY A 37 -3.00 22.41 8.15
C GLY A 37 -2.15 21.14 8.20
N THR A 38 -2.48 20.12 7.41
CA THR A 38 -1.82 18.81 7.45
C THR A 38 -1.67 18.19 6.07
N TYR A 39 -0.77 17.22 5.97
CA TYR A 39 -0.59 16.40 4.77
C TYR A 39 -1.45 15.15 4.86
N LEU A 40 -2.02 14.75 3.72
CA LEU A 40 -2.75 13.50 3.59
C LEU A 40 -1.89 12.50 2.80
N VAL A 41 -1.85 11.25 3.26
CA VAL A 41 -1.26 10.16 2.49
C VAL A 41 -2.30 9.64 1.51
N PRO A 42 -2.07 9.70 0.19
CA PRO A 42 -3.08 9.36 -0.82
C PRO A 42 -3.22 7.84 -1.05
N ILE A 43 -3.06 7.05 -0.01
CA ILE A 43 -3.32 5.61 0.01
C ILE A 43 -4.37 5.40 1.09
N ILE A 44 -5.63 5.28 0.67
CA ILE A 44 -6.80 5.44 1.53
C ILE A 44 -7.76 4.26 1.40
N PRO A 45 -8.54 3.96 2.44
CA PRO A 45 -9.63 3.00 2.31
C PRO A 45 -10.77 3.58 1.47
N SER A 46 -11.59 2.72 0.89
CA SER A 46 -12.67 3.12 -0.03
C SER A 46 -13.66 4.10 0.58
N GLN A 47 -13.91 4.01 1.88
CA GLN A 47 -14.83 4.90 2.59
C GLN A 47 -14.37 6.36 2.60
N GLN A 48 -13.08 6.62 2.45
CA GLN A 48 -12.50 7.97 2.46
C GLN A 48 -12.45 8.64 1.09
N VAL A 49 -12.80 7.93 0.02
CA VAL A 49 -12.71 8.45 -1.35
C VAL A 49 -13.56 9.72 -1.55
N PRO A 50 -14.84 9.78 -1.11
CA PRO A 50 -15.63 11.00 -1.28
C PRO A 50 -15.01 12.22 -0.59
N GLU A 51 -14.54 12.06 0.65
CA GLU A 51 -13.88 13.13 1.40
C GLU A 51 -12.58 13.56 0.73
N PHE A 52 -11.78 12.60 0.28
CA PHE A 52 -10.54 12.88 -0.44
C PHE A 52 -10.80 13.73 -1.69
N ASN A 53 -11.78 13.36 -2.50
CA ASN A 53 -12.11 14.10 -3.71
C ASN A 53 -12.66 15.50 -3.44
N ASN A 54 -13.30 15.72 -2.29
CA ASN A 54 -13.71 17.05 -1.86
C ASN A 54 -12.53 17.93 -1.45
N LEU A 55 -11.57 17.36 -0.73
CA LEU A 55 -10.41 18.10 -0.21
C LEU A 55 -9.32 18.30 -1.26
N LEU A 56 -9.11 17.33 -2.12
CA LEU A 56 -8.03 17.30 -3.10
C LEU A 56 -8.56 16.85 -4.48
N PRO A 57 -9.42 17.68 -5.11
CA PRO A 57 -10.02 17.30 -6.40
C PRO A 57 -8.96 17.15 -7.49
N GLY A 58 -9.11 16.14 -8.34
CA GLY A 58 -8.23 15.90 -9.47
C GLY A 58 -6.87 15.29 -9.15
N LYS A 59 -6.59 15.00 -7.90
CA LYS A 59 -5.31 14.38 -7.50
C LYS A 59 -5.34 12.87 -7.67
N THR A 60 -4.18 12.29 -7.91
CA THR A 60 -3.98 10.84 -7.96
C THR A 60 -4.10 10.26 -6.56
N TYR A 61 -4.80 9.14 -6.43
CA TYR A 61 -4.92 8.43 -5.16
C TYR A 61 -4.95 6.92 -5.38
N ILE A 62 -4.69 6.18 -4.33
CA ILE A 62 -4.68 4.72 -4.32
C ILE A 62 -5.65 4.26 -3.24
N VAL A 63 -6.57 3.40 -3.62
CA VAL A 63 -7.50 2.76 -2.67
C VAL A 63 -6.92 1.41 -2.29
N TYR A 64 -6.88 1.11 -1.01
CA TYR A 64 -6.46 -0.19 -0.52
C TYR A 64 -7.59 -0.92 0.19
N ASP A 65 -7.57 -2.23 0.05
CA ASP A 65 -8.40 -3.17 0.81
C ASP A 65 -7.57 -4.40 1.11
N PHE A 66 -7.78 -5.01 2.27
CA PHE A 66 -7.03 -6.20 2.65
C PHE A 66 -7.92 -7.21 3.34
N GLU A 67 -7.57 -8.49 3.18
CA GLU A 67 -8.27 -9.58 3.84
C GLU A 67 -7.28 -10.65 4.29
N VAL A 68 -7.60 -11.33 5.38
CA VAL A 68 -6.84 -12.50 5.82
C VAL A 68 -7.14 -13.63 4.85
N LYS A 69 -6.13 -14.04 4.08
CA LYS A 69 -6.29 -15.07 3.06
C LYS A 69 -6.38 -16.45 3.68
N ARG A 70 -5.54 -16.70 4.66
CA ARG A 70 -5.59 -17.92 5.48
C ARG A 70 -4.69 -17.75 6.71
N ILE A 71 -5.00 -18.50 7.74
CA ILE A 71 -4.08 -18.72 8.85
C ILE A 71 -3.21 -19.91 8.43
N PRO A 72 -1.89 -19.74 8.26
CA PRO A 72 -1.02 -20.85 7.87
C PRO A 72 -0.95 -21.91 8.97
N ILE A 73 -0.33 -23.04 8.65
CA ILE A 73 -0.13 -24.17 9.56
C ILE A 73 0.58 -23.74 10.85
N GLN A 74 1.40 -22.69 10.78
CA GLN A 74 2.10 -22.14 11.93
C GLN A 74 1.28 -21.01 12.53
N TRP A 75 0.90 -21.15 13.78
CA TRP A 75 0.06 -20.21 14.52
C TRP A 75 0.63 -18.79 14.61
N TRP A 76 1.93 -18.64 14.44
CA TRP A 76 2.65 -17.36 14.55
C TRP A 76 2.73 -16.59 13.23
N MET A 77 2.24 -17.15 12.14
CA MET A 77 2.32 -16.53 10.80
C MET A 77 0.94 -16.32 10.21
N THR A 78 0.71 -15.15 9.67
CA THR A 78 -0.54 -14.76 9.00
C THR A 78 -0.27 -14.41 7.54
N GLU A 79 -1.16 -14.81 6.65
CA GLU A 79 -1.13 -14.44 5.24
C GLU A 79 -2.31 -13.55 4.92
N GLU A 80 -2.05 -12.42 4.26
CA GLU A 80 -3.06 -11.46 3.85
C GLU A 80 -2.97 -11.17 2.36
N LEU A 81 -4.10 -10.82 1.77
CA LEU A 81 -4.20 -10.33 0.40
C LEU A 81 -4.49 -8.83 0.45
N LEU A 82 -3.65 -8.03 -0.19
CA LEU A 82 -3.82 -6.59 -0.33
C LEU A 82 -4.18 -6.26 -1.77
N THR A 83 -5.30 -5.59 -1.94
CA THR A 83 -5.72 -5.04 -3.23
C THR A 83 -5.42 -3.55 -3.26
N LEU A 84 -4.72 -3.11 -4.29
CA LEU A 84 -4.39 -1.71 -4.52
C LEU A 84 -4.98 -1.26 -5.86
N ALA A 85 -5.86 -0.27 -5.82
CA ALA A 85 -6.43 0.33 -7.02
C ALA A 85 -5.99 1.79 -7.12
N ALA A 86 -5.19 2.11 -8.11
CA ALA A 86 -4.74 3.47 -8.35
C ALA A 86 -5.65 4.20 -9.32
N PHE A 87 -5.97 5.44 -9.01
CA PHE A 87 -6.83 6.32 -9.81
C PHE A 87 -6.07 7.59 -10.15
N SER A 88 -5.98 7.92 -11.43
CA SER A 88 -5.32 9.14 -11.88
C SER A 88 -5.95 9.66 -13.18
N GLN A 89 -5.91 10.96 -13.34
CA GLN A 89 -6.24 11.62 -14.62
C GLN A 89 -5.07 11.54 -15.62
N ASN A 90 -3.90 11.12 -15.16
CA ASN A 90 -2.70 11.02 -15.98
C ASN A 90 -2.29 9.55 -16.15
N TYR A 91 -2.40 9.06 -17.38
CA TYR A 91 -2.04 7.69 -17.74
C TYR A 91 -0.56 7.35 -17.45
N ASP A 92 0.35 8.29 -17.67
CA ASP A 92 1.77 8.07 -17.40
C ASP A 92 2.04 7.86 -15.92
N VAL A 93 1.33 8.55 -15.05
CA VAL A 93 1.44 8.36 -13.60
C VAL A 93 0.98 6.96 -13.21
N LEU A 94 -0.13 6.47 -13.79
CA LEU A 94 -0.59 5.10 -13.55
C LEU A 94 0.44 4.06 -13.99
N ASN A 95 1.04 4.24 -15.16
CA ASN A 95 2.08 3.33 -15.64
C ASN A 95 3.30 3.32 -14.72
N LYS A 96 3.72 4.48 -14.24
CA LYS A 96 4.84 4.59 -13.30
C LYS A 96 4.53 3.91 -11.96
N ILE A 97 3.31 4.07 -11.46
CA ILE A 97 2.85 3.39 -10.24
C ILE A 97 2.88 1.87 -10.43
N GLY A 98 2.37 1.38 -11.54
CA GLY A 98 2.36 -0.06 -11.84
C GLY A 98 3.75 -0.64 -11.96
N ASN A 99 4.63 0.04 -12.64
CA ASN A 99 6.03 -0.38 -12.76
C ASN A 99 6.73 -0.41 -11.40
N LEU A 100 6.47 0.60 -10.57
CA LEU A 100 7.03 0.65 -9.22
C LEU A 100 6.54 -0.52 -8.37
N PHE A 101 5.24 -0.81 -8.37
CA PHE A 101 4.70 -1.93 -7.61
C PHE A 101 5.28 -3.26 -8.07
N ASN A 102 5.40 -3.45 -9.37
CA ASN A 102 6.03 -4.65 -9.91
C ASN A 102 7.47 -4.78 -9.45
N ASP A 103 8.24 -3.70 -9.48
CA ASP A 103 9.64 -3.72 -9.04
C ASP A 103 9.77 -3.97 -7.53
N LEU A 104 8.87 -3.42 -6.71
CA LEU A 104 8.93 -3.56 -5.26
C LEU A 104 8.53 -4.96 -4.77
N PHE A 105 7.59 -5.63 -5.44
CA PHE A 105 6.91 -6.79 -4.87
C PHE A 105 7.04 -8.08 -5.70
N ARG A 106 7.88 -8.10 -6.71
CA ARG A 106 8.05 -9.29 -7.57
C ARG A 106 9.07 -10.32 -7.05
N ARG A 107 9.90 -9.93 -6.09
CA ARG A 107 11.08 -10.72 -5.71
C ARG A 107 10.91 -11.56 -4.45
N TYR A 108 9.69 -11.80 -4.05
CA TYR A 108 9.32 -12.71 -2.97
C TYR A 108 10.08 -12.44 -1.65
N ASP A 109 11.15 -13.20 -1.36
CA ASP A 109 11.93 -13.06 -0.13
C ASP A 109 12.71 -11.76 -0.07
N GLU A 110 13.27 -11.30 -1.19
CA GLU A 110 13.99 -10.04 -1.25
C GLU A 110 13.07 -8.85 -1.03
N SER A 111 11.87 -8.90 -1.58
CA SER A 111 10.86 -7.86 -1.36
C SER A 111 10.48 -7.77 0.11
N ALA A 112 10.33 -8.89 0.79
CA ALA A 112 10.08 -8.92 2.23
C ALA A 112 11.26 -8.35 3.02
N THR A 113 12.48 -8.69 2.64
CA THR A 113 13.70 -8.16 3.27
C THR A 113 13.79 -6.64 3.13
N ASP A 114 13.47 -6.10 1.95
CA ASP A 114 13.48 -4.66 1.71
C ASP A 114 12.46 -3.93 2.59
N VAL A 115 11.25 -4.47 2.72
CA VAL A 115 10.23 -3.91 3.61
C VAL A 115 10.70 -3.97 5.07
N ASN A 116 11.22 -5.11 5.51
CA ASN A 116 11.72 -5.29 6.86
C ASN A 116 12.84 -4.30 7.19
N THR A 117 13.74 -4.05 6.26
CA THR A 117 14.81 -3.07 6.43
C THR A 117 14.26 -1.67 6.65
N TYR A 118 13.24 -1.29 5.88
CA TYR A 118 12.61 0.01 5.99
C TYR A 118 11.87 0.21 7.32
N ILE A 119 11.17 -0.83 7.80
CA ILE A 119 10.33 -0.74 9.00
C ILE A 119 11.03 -1.18 10.29
N ALA A 120 12.29 -1.59 10.23
CA ALA A 120 13.01 -2.35 11.27
C ALA A 120 12.95 -1.76 12.68
N SER A 121 12.87 -0.43 12.81
CA SER A 121 12.94 0.23 14.12
C SER A 121 11.59 0.55 14.75
N ASN A 122 10.49 0.48 13.99
CA ASN A 122 9.22 1.08 14.40
C ASN A 122 8.01 0.17 14.35
N THR A 123 8.17 -1.11 14.04
CA THR A 123 7.04 -2.03 13.94
C THR A 123 7.28 -3.34 14.67
N ASN A 124 6.17 -3.97 15.04
CA ASN A 124 6.15 -5.29 15.66
C ASN A 124 6.08 -6.42 14.61
N PHE A 125 6.22 -6.10 13.32
CA PHE A 125 6.05 -7.07 12.24
C PHE A 125 7.36 -7.49 11.64
N ILE A 126 7.40 -8.75 11.18
CA ILE A 126 8.44 -9.30 10.32
C ILE A 126 7.74 -9.92 9.12
N PHE A 127 8.02 -9.41 7.93
CA PHE A 127 7.50 -9.98 6.69
C PHE A 127 8.40 -11.12 6.23
N HIS A 128 7.78 -12.23 5.82
CA HIS A 128 8.47 -13.41 5.34
C HIS A 128 8.47 -13.50 3.82
N HIS A 129 7.33 -13.22 3.20
CA HIS A 129 7.14 -13.29 1.77
C HIS A 129 6.24 -12.17 1.31
N ILE A 130 6.59 -11.54 0.18
CA ILE A 130 5.74 -10.57 -0.49
C ILE A 130 5.81 -10.84 -1.99
N LEU A 131 4.66 -11.02 -2.62
CA LEU A 131 4.58 -11.31 -4.03
C LEU A 131 3.40 -10.60 -4.67
N ILE A 132 3.64 -9.98 -5.81
CA ILE A 132 2.57 -9.44 -6.64
C ILE A 132 1.86 -10.60 -7.37
N ASP A 133 0.53 -10.69 -7.19
CA ASP A 133 -0.28 -11.79 -7.73
C ASP A 133 -0.88 -11.48 -9.09
N SER A 134 -1.05 -10.21 -9.41
CA SER A 134 -1.64 -9.81 -10.69
C SER A 134 -0.88 -8.64 -11.30
N ILE A 135 -0.78 -8.67 -12.62
CA ILE A 135 -0.14 -7.61 -13.38
C ILE A 135 -1.06 -6.39 -13.37
N PHE A 136 -0.45 -5.24 -13.09
CA PHE A 136 -1.12 -3.97 -13.13
C PHE A 136 -1.49 -3.62 -14.59
N SER A 137 -2.78 -3.47 -14.84
CA SER A 137 -3.30 -3.15 -16.17
C SER A 137 -4.23 -1.94 -16.08
N PRO A 138 -3.86 -0.79 -16.65
CA PRO A 138 -4.72 0.38 -16.65
C PRO A 138 -5.96 0.18 -17.53
N GLU A 139 -7.12 0.54 -16.98
CA GLU A 139 -8.38 0.56 -17.72
C GLU A 139 -9.01 1.95 -17.64
N PRO A 140 -9.60 2.45 -18.74
CA PRO A 140 -10.25 3.74 -18.70
C PRO A 140 -11.55 3.68 -17.88
N PHE A 141 -11.70 4.62 -16.95
CA PHE A 141 -12.91 4.78 -16.17
C PHE A 141 -13.85 5.72 -16.91
N LYS A 142 -15.01 5.24 -17.33
CA LYS A 142 -15.87 5.95 -18.30
C LYS A 142 -16.71 7.09 -17.72
N ASN A 143 -16.81 7.27 -16.39
CA ASN A 143 -17.88 8.11 -15.84
C ASN A 143 -17.50 9.05 -14.69
N GLU A 144 -16.24 9.21 -14.33
CA GLU A 144 -15.88 10.05 -13.19
C GLU A 144 -14.67 10.93 -13.50
N GLY A 145 -14.94 12.08 -14.15
CA GLY A 145 -13.96 13.15 -14.24
C GLY A 145 -12.65 12.79 -14.93
N ASP A 146 -12.69 11.96 -15.96
CA ASP A 146 -11.54 11.53 -16.76
C ASP A 146 -10.50 10.71 -15.98
N TYR A 147 -10.86 10.16 -14.82
CA TYR A 147 -10.00 9.24 -14.11
C TYR A 147 -9.87 7.90 -14.83
N GLN A 148 -8.66 7.42 -14.87
CA GLN A 148 -8.35 6.04 -15.25
C GLN A 148 -7.97 5.27 -14.00
N ALA A 149 -8.24 3.98 -14.00
CA ALA A 149 -7.95 3.11 -12.87
C ALA A 149 -7.05 1.96 -13.28
N ALA A 150 -6.24 1.51 -12.34
CA ALA A 150 -5.45 0.30 -12.50
C ALA A 150 -5.33 -0.41 -11.16
N GLN A 151 -5.44 -1.73 -11.19
CA GLN A 151 -5.49 -2.54 -9.99
C GLN A 151 -4.37 -3.57 -9.95
N THR A 152 -3.84 -3.80 -8.78
CA THR A 152 -2.91 -4.90 -8.52
C THR A 152 -3.28 -5.60 -7.21
N MET A 153 -2.87 -6.85 -7.09
CA MET A 153 -3.03 -7.64 -5.87
C MET A 153 -1.67 -8.10 -5.38
N ILE A 154 -1.45 -7.99 -4.08
CA ILE A 154 -0.22 -8.39 -3.42
C ILE A 154 -0.57 -9.35 -2.30
N THR A 155 0.09 -10.50 -2.28
CA THR A 155 0.00 -11.45 -1.16
C THR A 155 1.25 -11.32 -0.32
N TYR A 156 1.08 -11.21 0.99
CA TYR A 156 2.21 -11.18 1.91
C TYR A 156 1.92 -12.01 3.15
N SER A 157 2.98 -12.56 3.72
CA SER A 157 2.93 -13.26 5.00
C SER A 157 3.83 -12.57 6.01
N TYR A 158 3.37 -12.54 7.25
CA TYR A 158 4.09 -11.88 8.33
C TYR A 158 3.87 -12.60 9.65
N SER A 159 4.75 -12.32 10.59
CA SER A 159 4.58 -12.67 12.00
C SER A 159 4.74 -11.43 12.87
N ARG A 160 4.23 -11.52 14.09
CA ARG A 160 4.41 -10.47 15.09
C ARG A 160 5.56 -10.88 16.03
N LYS A 161 6.44 -9.95 16.32
CA LYS A 161 7.54 -10.18 17.28
C LYS A 161 7.01 -10.58 18.65
N THR A 162 5.83 -10.07 19.03
CA THR A 162 5.18 -10.37 20.32
C THR A 162 4.55 -11.75 20.38
N ASP A 163 4.32 -12.42 19.25
CA ASP A 163 3.67 -13.73 19.18
C ASP A 163 4.66 -14.89 19.41
N GLY A 164 5.85 -14.59 19.87
CA GLY A 164 6.85 -15.59 20.19
C GLY A 164 7.82 -15.92 19.06
N TYR A 165 7.72 -15.24 17.92
CA TYR A 165 8.69 -15.40 16.85
C TYR A 165 10.09 -15.01 17.33
N GLY A 166 11.05 -15.90 17.21
CA GLY A 166 12.42 -15.69 17.69
C GLY A 166 12.64 -16.11 19.14
N ARG A 167 11.63 -16.68 19.79
CA ARG A 167 11.77 -17.25 21.15
C ARG A 167 12.13 -18.73 21.16
N PHE A 168 12.31 -19.28 20.01
CA PHE A 168 12.65 -20.70 19.85
C PHE A 168 14.13 -20.92 19.68
#